data_7ee1c6390589a127fbe257548eea9e1c
#
_entry.id   7ee1c6390589a127fbe257548eea9e1c
#
_cell.length_a   1.000
_cell.length_b   1.000
_cell.length_c   1.000
_cell.angle_alpha   90.00
_cell.angle_beta   90.00
_cell.angle_gamma   90.00
#
_symmetry.space_group_name_H-M   'P 1'
#
loop_
_entity.id
_entity.type
_entity.pdbx_description
1 polymer ?
#
loop_
_entity_poly.entity_id
_entity_poly.type
_entity_poly.pdbx_seq_one_letter_code
_entity_poly.pdbx_strand_id
1 'polypeptide(L)' 'MSIKQQMIEALKHSIEKTEADIVEYSKPCEKSLIQNRTAHREYLKKKLKKMQKQLKELEDEV' A
#
# COMPACT_ATOMS: atom_id res chain seq x y z
N MET A 1 -8.96 -7.55 22.13
CA MET A 1 -7.86 -7.59 21.13
C MET A 1 -6.61 -6.98 21.70
N SER A 2 -5.46 -7.60 21.43
CA SER A 2 -4.18 -7.03 21.82
C SER A 2 -3.86 -5.82 20.92
N ILE A 3 -2.99 -4.93 21.42
CA ILE A 3 -2.52 -3.78 20.65
C ILE A 3 -1.84 -4.24 19.35
N LYS A 4 -1.06 -5.32 19.45
CA LYS A 4 -0.38 -5.90 18.30
C LYS A 4 -1.36 -6.35 17.21
N GLN A 5 -2.45 -6.99 17.59
CA GLN A 5 -3.47 -7.44 16.66
C GLN A 5 -4.16 -6.27 16.00
N GLN A 6 -4.41 -5.19 16.75
CA GLN A 6 -4.97 -3.97 16.19
C GLN A 6 -4.04 -3.35 15.15
N MET A 7 -2.73 -3.36 15.41
CA MET A 7 -1.72 -2.87 14.46
C MET A 7 -1.70 -3.71 13.18
N ILE A 8 -1.80 -5.03 13.33
CA ILE A 8 -1.85 -5.95 12.18
C ILE A 8 -3.07 -5.66 11.31
N GLU A 9 -4.23 -5.50 11.92
CA GLU A 9 -5.46 -5.20 11.19
C GLU A 9 -5.40 -3.83 10.50
N ALA A 10 -4.85 -2.83 11.19
CA ALA A 10 -4.67 -1.51 10.60
C ALA A 10 -3.73 -1.55 9.40
N LEU A 11 -2.64 -2.30 9.49
CA LEU A 11 -1.72 -2.47 8.37
C LEU A 11 -2.38 -3.19 7.19
N LYS A 12 -3.13 -4.25 7.46
CA LYS A 12 -3.86 -4.96 6.40
C LYS A 12 -4.83 -4.04 5.68
N HIS A 13 -5.54 -3.21 6.42
CA HIS A 13 -6.49 -2.25 5.85
C HIS A 13 -5.76 -1.22 4.99
N SER A 14 -4.65 -0.69 5.48
CA SER A 14 -3.82 0.27 4.73
C SER A 14 -3.25 -0.36 3.46
N ILE A 15 -2.83 -1.61 3.53
CA ILE A 15 -2.32 -2.35 2.37
C ILE A 15 -3.40 -2.49 1.31
N GLU A 16 -4.61 -2.91 1.69
CA GLU A 16 -5.73 -3.05 0.77
C GLU A 16 -6.06 -1.72 0.10
N LYS A 17 -6.10 -0.65 0.88
CA LYS A 17 -6.38 0.68 0.34
C LYS A 17 -5.30 1.14 -0.65
N THR A 18 -4.04 0.90 -0.31
CA THR A 18 -2.91 1.25 -1.17
C THR A 18 -2.94 0.44 -2.47
N GLU A 19 -3.25 -0.86 -2.40
CA GLU A 19 -3.39 -1.70 -3.59
C GLU A 19 -4.51 -1.18 -4.50
N ALA A 20 -5.64 -0.78 -3.92
CA ALA A 20 -6.74 -0.20 -4.68
C ALA A 20 -6.32 1.10 -5.36
N ASP A 21 -5.56 1.94 -4.66
CA ASP A 21 -5.05 3.19 -5.23
C ASP A 21 -4.09 2.91 -6.40
N ILE A 22 -3.23 1.90 -6.28
CA ILE A 22 -2.31 1.52 -7.36
C ILE A 22 -3.11 1.11 -8.60
N VAL A 23 -4.16 0.31 -8.42
CA VAL A 23 -5.03 -0.10 -9.53
C VAL A 23 -5.67 1.14 -10.18
N GLU A 24 -6.14 2.08 -9.37
CA GLU A 24 -6.76 3.30 -9.87
C GLU A 24 -5.78 4.13 -10.69
N TYR A 25 -4.54 4.28 -10.23
CA TYR A 25 -3.51 5.02 -10.95
C TYR A 25 -2.93 4.25 -12.14
N SER A 26 -3.27 2.97 -12.28
CA SER A 26 -2.86 2.16 -13.43
C SER A 26 -3.85 2.24 -14.60
N LYS A 27 -5.02 2.86 -14.39
CA LYS A 27 -6.03 3.01 -15.44
C LYS A 27 -5.57 3.99 -16.51
N PRO A 28 -6.04 3.83 -17.77
CA PRO A 28 -5.69 4.78 -18.83
C PRO A 28 -6.08 6.22 -18.47
N CYS A 29 -5.22 7.16 -18.83
CA CYS A 29 -5.45 8.58 -18.57
C CYS A 29 -4.89 9.41 -19.71
N GLU A 30 -5.13 10.71 -19.68
CA GLU A 30 -4.60 11.64 -20.66
C GLU A 30 -3.07 11.66 -20.62
N LYS A 31 -2.45 11.84 -21.79
CA LYS A 31 -0.98 11.85 -21.90
C LYS A 31 -0.33 12.85 -20.96
N SER A 32 -0.96 14.00 -20.77
CA SER A 32 -0.43 15.05 -19.89
C SER A 32 -0.34 14.63 -18.43
N LEU A 33 -1.10 13.61 -18.03
CA LEU A 33 -1.15 13.14 -16.64
C LEU A 33 -0.33 11.88 -16.40
N ILE A 34 0.17 11.25 -17.47
CA ILE A 34 0.87 9.96 -17.35
C ILE A 34 2.08 10.04 -16.45
N GLN A 35 2.92 11.06 -16.59
CA GLN A 35 4.12 11.19 -15.77
C GLN A 35 3.80 11.35 -14.29
N ASN A 36 2.84 12.21 -13.95
CA ASN A 36 2.44 12.43 -12.57
C ASN A 36 1.84 11.17 -11.96
N ARG A 37 1.01 10.47 -12.72
CA ARG A 37 0.39 9.23 -12.26
C ARG A 37 1.43 8.12 -12.07
N THR A 38 2.39 8.03 -12.99
CA THR A 38 3.46 7.03 -12.90
C THR A 38 4.31 7.26 -11.65
N ALA A 39 4.71 8.51 -11.39
CA ALA A 39 5.50 8.85 -10.22
C ALA A 39 4.73 8.53 -8.93
N HIS A 40 3.45 8.86 -8.89
CA HIS A 40 2.62 8.57 -7.71
C HIS A 40 2.43 7.07 -7.52
N ARG A 41 2.24 6.34 -8.61
CA ARG A 41 2.11 4.87 -8.55
C ARG A 41 3.38 4.23 -8.01
N GLU A 42 4.55 4.69 -8.45
CA GLU A 42 5.83 4.17 -7.95
C GLU A 42 5.99 4.46 -6.45
N TYR A 43 5.59 5.64 -6.00
CA TYR A 43 5.57 5.99 -4.58
C TYR A 43 4.68 5.04 -3.79
N LEU A 44 3.48 4.77 -4.30
CA LEU A 44 2.54 3.86 -3.65
C LEU A 44 3.08 2.44 -3.58
N LYS A 45 3.75 1.97 -4.64
CA LYS A 45 4.36 0.64 -4.65
C LYS A 45 5.45 0.51 -3.59
N LYS A 46 6.27 1.53 -3.42
CA LYS A 46 7.30 1.54 -2.38
C LYS A 46 6.68 1.53 -0.99
N LYS A 47 5.65 2.33 -0.80
CA LYS A 47 4.92 2.38 0.47
C LYS A 47 4.27 1.03 0.78
N LEU A 48 3.66 0.40 -0.22
CA LEU A 48 3.05 -0.91 -0.07
C LEU A 48 4.07 -1.95 0.36
N LYS A 49 5.21 -1.99 -0.29
CA LYS A 49 6.29 -2.92 0.03
C LYS A 49 6.74 -2.77 1.47
N LYS A 50 6.87 -1.53 1.94
CA LYS A 50 7.26 -1.23 3.32
C LYS A 50 6.22 -1.75 4.30
N MET A 51 4.95 -1.51 4.03
CA MET A 51 3.85 -1.96 4.88
C MET A 51 3.77 -3.48 4.93
N GLN A 52 3.96 -4.15 3.80
CA GLN A 52 3.97 -5.61 3.74
C GLN A 52 5.10 -6.19 4.58
N LYS A 53 6.26 -5.57 4.55
CA LYS A 53 7.40 -5.99 5.36
C LYS A 53 7.09 -5.83 6.85
N GLN A 54 6.52 -4.69 7.24
CA GLN A 54 6.13 -4.44 8.62
C GLN A 54 5.10 -5.45 9.10
N LEU A 55 4.11 -5.74 8.26
CA LEU A 55 3.09 -6.73 8.60
C LEU A 55 3.70 -8.10 8.84
N LYS A 56 4.60 -8.52 7.96
CA LYS A 56 5.27 -9.81 8.11
C LYS A 56 6.08 -9.88 9.41
N GLU A 57 6.81 -8.82 9.74
CA GLU A 57 7.57 -8.76 10.99
C GLU A 57 6.67 -8.87 12.21
N LEU A 58 5.52 -8.21 12.19
CA LEU A 58 4.56 -8.29 13.28
C LEU A 58 3.96 -9.69 13.42
N GLU A 59 3.66 -10.32 12.29
CA GLU A 59 3.10 -11.67 12.30
C GLU A 59 4.12 -12.70 12.76
N ASP A 60 5.40 -12.53 12.41
CA ASP A 60 6.47 -13.45 12.80
C ASP A 60 6.81 -13.37 14.30
N GLU A 61 6.45 -12.26 14.95
CA GLU A 61 6.69 -12.08 16.39
C GLU A 61 5.65 -12.78 17.28
N VAL A 62 4.63 -13.34 16.71
CA VAL A 62 3.55 -13.99 17.47
C VAL A 62 3.98 -15.32 18.07
#